data_03322d63fd78cc4c5efdf188a66d635b
#
_entry.id   03322d63fd78cc4c5efdf188a66d635b
#
_cell.length_a   1.000
_cell.length_b   1.000
_cell.length_c   1.000
_cell.angle_alpha   90.00
_cell.angle_beta   90.00
_cell.angle_gamma   90.00
#
_symmetry.space_group_name_H-M   'P 1'
#
loop_
_entity.id
_entity.type
_entity.pdbx_description
1 polymer ?
#
loop_
_entity_poly.entity_id
_entity_poly.type
_entity_poly.pdbx_seq_one_letter_code
_entity_poly.pdbx_strand_id
1 'polypeptide(L)'
;YGKSAFALASKLGSFFTVTRGDDGTIKVFGSSVTKSHSIDGVRYQPYGDYGILEDDKDKGLSVVPNQTSDFYDRISKDFGLERGDSSGLSVIIPFPKTTYTREEILESVIRNYFLPICQGLLEVEVCENDDCLTINRETISEYTGRLYWQDEIPGAMARTNRRCMVGLVELANWWSEEPTPANIELTSSGKPSWYKDLIPEED
;
A
#
# COMPACT_ATOMS: atom_id res chain seq x y z
N TYR A 1 9.32 9.27 4.83
CA TYR A 1 9.14 9.44 3.37
C TYR A 1 7.72 9.08 2.88
N GLY A 2 6.89 8.31 3.60
CA GLY A 2 5.56 7.87 3.16
C GLY A 2 4.50 8.98 3.03
N LYS A 3 4.56 10.03 3.84
CA LYS A 3 3.57 11.12 3.85
C LYS A 3 3.32 11.80 2.51
N SER A 4 4.34 11.89 1.65
CA SER A 4 4.24 12.61 0.38
C SER A 4 3.86 11.70 -0.79
N ALA A 5 3.89 10.37 -0.64
CA ALA A 5 3.72 9.44 -1.75
C ALA A 5 2.36 9.61 -2.45
N PHE A 6 1.29 9.70 -1.69
CA PHE A 6 -0.07 9.82 -2.23
C PHE A 6 -0.29 11.16 -2.95
N ALA A 7 0.17 12.27 -2.35
CA ALA A 7 0.07 13.58 -2.99
C ALA A 7 0.92 13.64 -4.27
N LEU A 8 2.13 13.06 -4.24
CA LEU A 8 3.00 13.01 -5.42
C LEU A 8 2.45 12.14 -6.55
N ALA A 9 1.64 11.13 -6.26
CA ALA A 9 1.00 10.29 -7.25
C ALA A 9 -0.14 11.01 -8.00
N SER A 10 -0.73 12.06 -7.43
CA SER A 10 -1.80 12.85 -8.05
C SER A 10 -1.24 13.98 -8.91
N LYS A 11 -1.86 14.25 -10.07
CA LYS A 11 -1.61 15.45 -10.89
C LYS A 11 -1.98 16.74 -10.17
N LEU A 12 -2.95 16.67 -9.26
CA LEU A 12 -3.39 17.80 -8.44
C LEU A 12 -2.53 17.98 -7.18
N GLY A 13 -1.59 17.04 -6.92
CA GLY A 13 -0.82 17.05 -5.68
C GLY A 13 -1.69 16.79 -4.43
N SER A 14 -2.82 16.13 -4.57
CA SER A 14 -3.83 15.98 -3.53
C SER A 14 -4.25 14.54 -3.37
N PHE A 15 -4.66 14.16 -2.16
CA PHE A 15 -5.28 12.87 -1.89
C PHE A 15 -6.31 13.02 -0.76
N PHE A 16 -7.23 12.06 -0.69
CA PHE A 16 -8.19 11.96 0.40
C PHE A 16 -8.05 10.61 1.08
N THR A 17 -8.39 10.57 2.35
CA THR A 17 -8.47 9.35 3.15
C THR A 17 -9.86 9.25 3.76
N VAL A 18 -10.41 8.06 3.75
CA VAL A 18 -11.64 7.71 4.43
C VAL A 18 -11.35 6.54 5.35
N THR A 19 -11.52 6.77 6.65
CA THR A 19 -11.35 5.73 7.66
C THR A 19 -12.70 5.40 8.27
N ARG A 20 -12.98 4.12 8.43
CA ARG A 20 -14.10 3.62 9.24
C ARG A 20 -13.54 2.76 10.37
N GLY A 21 -13.80 3.14 11.59
CA GLY A 21 -13.44 2.38 12.78
C GLY A 21 -14.38 1.20 13.03
N ASP A 22 -13.95 0.24 13.85
CA ASP A 22 -14.76 -0.91 14.26
C ASP A 22 -16.01 -0.48 15.08
N ASP A 23 -15.96 0.72 15.68
CA ASP A 23 -17.05 1.37 16.38
C ASP A 23 -18.05 2.09 15.45
N GLY A 24 -17.84 1.99 14.13
CA GLY A 24 -18.63 2.67 13.11
C GLY A 24 -18.26 4.14 12.91
N THR A 25 -17.31 4.69 13.65
CA THR A 25 -16.87 6.08 13.49
C THR A 25 -16.25 6.29 12.11
N ILE A 26 -16.74 7.28 11.38
CA ILE A 26 -16.24 7.64 10.06
C ILE A 26 -15.41 8.92 10.17
N LYS A 27 -14.24 8.94 9.50
CA LYS A 27 -13.36 10.10 9.43
C LYS A 27 -12.91 10.30 7.99
N VAL A 28 -13.16 11.48 7.44
CA VAL A 28 -12.71 11.89 6.12
C VAL A 28 -11.71 13.04 6.25
N PHE A 29 -10.56 12.89 5.65
CA PHE A 29 -9.50 13.88 5.65
C PHE A 29 -8.86 13.97 4.27
N GLY A 30 -8.44 15.15 3.86
CA GLY A 30 -7.68 15.34 2.63
C GLY A 30 -6.44 16.17 2.90
N SER A 31 -5.43 15.98 2.07
CA SER A 31 -4.24 16.82 2.10
C SER A 31 -3.77 17.11 0.68
N SER A 32 -3.21 18.29 0.48
CA SER A 32 -2.63 18.68 -0.78
C SER A 32 -1.26 19.32 -0.58
N VAL A 33 -0.38 19.09 -1.56
CA VAL A 33 0.95 19.69 -1.65
C VAL A 33 1.00 20.46 -2.97
N THR A 34 0.84 21.76 -2.87
CA THR A 34 0.83 22.71 -4.01
C THR A 34 2.10 23.56 -4.01
N LYS A 35 2.11 24.65 -4.74
CA LYS A 35 3.15 25.68 -4.62
C LYS A 35 2.62 26.82 -3.76
N SER A 36 3.52 27.51 -3.04
CA SER A 36 3.14 28.77 -2.39
C SER A 36 2.54 29.72 -3.43
N HIS A 37 1.39 30.29 -3.15
CA HIS A 37 0.67 31.17 -4.07
C HIS A 37 0.00 32.32 -3.31
N SER A 38 -0.50 33.28 -4.03
CA SER A 38 -1.24 34.40 -3.45
C SER A 38 -2.59 34.54 -4.14
N ILE A 39 -3.65 34.73 -3.34
CA ILE A 39 -5.01 35.01 -3.80
C ILE A 39 -5.43 36.31 -3.10
N ASP A 40 -5.85 37.28 -3.85
CA ASP A 40 -6.30 38.63 -3.36
C ASP A 40 -5.30 39.28 -2.38
N GLY A 41 -4.01 39.11 -2.66
CA GLY A 41 -2.92 39.69 -1.85
C GLY A 41 -2.57 38.89 -0.59
N VAL A 42 -3.31 37.81 -0.27
CA VAL A 42 -3.01 36.88 0.84
C VAL A 42 -2.12 35.77 0.36
N ARG A 43 -0.98 35.57 1.01
CA ARG A 43 -0.03 34.50 0.70
C ARG A 43 -0.42 33.21 1.42
N TYR A 44 -0.57 32.13 0.64
CA TYR A 44 -0.88 30.79 1.13
C TYR A 44 0.38 29.89 1.10
N GLN A 45 0.48 29.05 2.11
CA GLN A 45 1.52 28.02 2.22
C GLN A 45 1.30 26.91 1.18
N PRO A 46 2.34 26.11 0.84
CA PRO A 46 2.23 25.04 -0.14
C PRO A 46 1.43 23.83 0.36
N TYR A 47 1.11 23.78 1.63
CA TYR A 47 0.35 22.66 2.24
C TYR A 47 -1.06 23.13 2.54
N GLY A 48 -2.03 22.33 2.14
CA GLY A 48 -3.43 22.53 2.46
C GLY A 48 -4.04 21.24 2.98
N ASP A 49 -4.83 21.36 4.03
CA ASP A 49 -5.56 20.24 4.59
C ASP A 49 -7.06 20.47 4.36
N TYR A 50 -7.76 19.39 4.03
CA TYR A 50 -9.19 19.37 3.88
C TYR A 50 -9.81 18.64 5.08
N GLY A 51 -10.55 19.40 5.88
CA GLY A 51 -11.19 18.93 7.10
C GLY A 51 -12.04 20.01 7.72
N ILE A 52 -12.36 19.86 8.99
CA ILE A 52 -13.07 20.86 9.80
C ILE A 52 -12.03 21.68 10.56
N LEU A 53 -12.19 23.00 10.53
CA LEU A 53 -11.34 23.91 11.28
C LEU A 53 -11.85 23.97 12.72
N GLU A 54 -11.02 23.59 13.66
CA GLU A 54 -11.29 23.71 15.10
C GLU A 54 -10.32 24.70 15.74
N ASP A 55 -10.89 25.57 16.61
CA ASP A 55 -10.13 26.49 17.43
C ASP A 55 -10.11 25.98 18.87
N ASP A 56 -9.06 25.28 19.23
CA ASP A 56 -8.84 24.77 20.58
C ASP A 56 -8.07 25.82 21.39
N LYS A 57 -8.60 26.22 22.52
CA LYS A 57 -8.02 27.27 23.37
C LYS A 57 -6.59 26.98 23.83
N ASP A 58 -6.25 25.69 23.96
CA ASP A 58 -4.94 25.25 24.45
C ASP A 58 -3.96 24.92 23.30
N LYS A 59 -4.48 24.45 22.16
CA LYS A 59 -3.70 23.99 20.99
C LYS A 59 -3.71 24.96 19.83
N GLY A 60 -4.60 25.95 19.86
CA GLY A 60 -4.81 26.89 18.77
C GLY A 60 -5.58 26.27 17.58
N LEU A 61 -5.52 26.94 16.45
CA LEU A 61 -6.25 26.57 15.23
C LEU A 61 -5.68 25.27 14.62
N SER A 62 -6.52 24.27 14.46
CA SER A 62 -6.15 22.99 13.84
C SER A 62 -7.22 22.50 12.86
N VAL A 63 -6.80 21.68 11.89
CA VAL A 63 -7.71 21.01 10.95
C VAL A 63 -7.90 19.57 11.42
N VAL A 64 -9.13 19.18 11.68
CA VAL A 64 -9.51 17.84 12.10
C VAL A 64 -10.31 17.13 11.01
N PRO A 65 -10.31 15.78 10.97
CA PRO A 65 -11.12 15.02 10.02
C PRO A 65 -12.60 15.36 10.10
N ASN A 66 -13.26 15.44 8.95
CA ASN A 66 -14.72 15.56 8.90
C ASN A 66 -15.35 14.21 9.27
N GLN A 67 -16.34 14.23 10.16
CA GLN A 67 -17.03 13.03 10.69
C GLN A 67 -18.52 13.02 10.33
N THR A 68 -18.98 13.91 9.45
CA THR A 68 -20.40 13.97 9.05
C THR A 68 -20.72 12.87 8.03
N SER A 69 -21.86 12.18 8.24
CA SER A 69 -22.34 11.15 7.30
C SER A 69 -22.57 11.69 5.90
N ASP A 70 -23.20 12.85 5.78
CA ASP A 70 -23.50 13.49 4.49
C ASP A 70 -22.23 13.72 3.64
N PHE A 71 -21.13 14.07 4.29
CA PHE A 71 -19.87 14.26 3.59
C PHE A 71 -19.25 12.93 3.16
N TYR A 72 -19.32 11.93 4.01
CA TYR A 72 -18.91 10.58 3.69
C TYR A 72 -19.69 10.01 2.50
N ASP A 73 -21.02 10.16 2.51
CA ASP A 73 -21.89 9.66 1.44
C ASP A 73 -21.56 10.32 0.09
N ARG A 74 -21.28 11.63 0.11
CA ARG A 74 -20.84 12.35 -1.10
C ARG A 74 -19.51 11.84 -1.63
N ILE A 75 -18.48 11.76 -0.78
CA ILE A 75 -17.16 11.25 -1.18
C ILE A 75 -17.27 9.81 -1.67
N SER A 76 -18.00 8.96 -0.98
CA SER A 76 -18.19 7.56 -1.36
C SER A 76 -18.85 7.44 -2.73
N LYS A 77 -19.91 8.23 -2.98
CA LYS A 77 -20.59 8.28 -4.28
C LYS A 77 -19.71 8.83 -5.39
N ASP A 78 -19.04 9.96 -5.14
CA ASP A 78 -18.24 10.67 -6.15
C ASP A 78 -17.00 9.88 -6.58
N PHE A 79 -16.46 9.05 -5.69
CA PHE A 79 -15.26 8.23 -5.94
C PHE A 79 -15.53 6.72 -6.01
N GLY A 80 -16.78 6.29 -6.00
CA GLY A 80 -17.15 4.89 -6.14
C GLY A 80 -16.60 4.00 -5.01
N LEU A 81 -16.66 4.46 -3.75
CA LEU A 81 -16.20 3.65 -2.62
C LEU A 81 -17.27 2.65 -2.21
N GLU A 82 -17.01 1.37 -2.40
CA GLU A 82 -17.92 0.27 -2.08
C GLU A 82 -17.57 -0.45 -0.76
N ARG A 83 -17.10 0.30 0.24
CA ARG A 83 -16.69 -0.30 1.50
C ARG A 83 -17.83 -0.86 2.35
N GLY A 84 -19.04 -0.32 2.22
CA GLY A 84 -20.17 -0.66 3.09
C GLY A 84 -19.87 -0.37 4.57
N ASP A 85 -20.14 -1.34 5.44
CA ASP A 85 -19.92 -1.24 6.90
C ASP A 85 -18.56 -1.77 7.36
N SER A 86 -17.69 -2.21 6.45
CA SER A 86 -16.38 -2.76 6.80
C SER A 86 -15.44 -1.69 7.35
N SER A 87 -14.80 -1.97 8.49
CA SER A 87 -13.74 -1.13 9.05
C SER A 87 -12.49 -1.09 8.16
N GLY A 88 -11.70 -0.04 8.30
CA GLY A 88 -10.43 0.10 7.59
C GLY A 88 -10.21 1.47 6.97
N LEU A 89 -9.19 1.58 6.11
CA LEU A 89 -8.75 2.81 5.45
C LEU A 89 -8.90 2.70 3.93
N SER A 90 -9.50 3.71 3.31
CA SER A 90 -9.43 3.95 1.86
C SER A 90 -8.56 5.17 1.59
N VAL A 91 -7.75 5.09 0.56
CA VAL A 91 -6.96 6.22 0.04
C VAL A 91 -7.41 6.49 -1.39
N ILE A 92 -7.79 7.73 -1.64
CA ILE A 92 -8.26 8.20 -2.94
C ILE A 92 -7.19 9.13 -3.52
N ILE A 93 -6.69 8.80 -4.69
CA ILE A 93 -5.71 9.59 -5.43
C ILE A 93 -6.39 10.11 -6.70
N PRO A 94 -6.93 11.35 -6.68
CA PRO A 94 -7.59 11.90 -7.86
C PRO A 94 -6.57 12.22 -8.95
N PHE A 95 -6.95 11.98 -10.20
CA PHE A 95 -6.12 12.26 -11.38
C PHE A 95 -4.67 11.75 -11.24
N PRO A 96 -4.47 10.44 -11.20
CA PRO A 96 -3.14 9.87 -11.06
C PRO A 96 -2.21 10.32 -12.20
N LYS A 97 -0.93 10.55 -11.88
CA LYS A 97 0.08 10.99 -12.86
C LYS A 97 0.39 9.94 -13.89
N THR A 98 0.36 8.69 -13.45
CA THR A 98 0.62 7.53 -14.29
C THR A 98 -0.61 6.65 -14.26
N THR A 99 -1.01 6.16 -15.42
CA THR A 99 -2.02 5.11 -15.53
C THR A 99 -1.25 3.80 -15.39
N TYR A 100 -1.44 3.12 -14.29
CA TYR A 100 -0.87 1.78 -14.08
C TYR A 100 -1.81 0.76 -14.71
N THR A 101 -1.24 -0.20 -15.40
CA THR A 101 -2.00 -1.38 -15.81
C THR A 101 -2.23 -2.29 -14.61
N ARG A 102 -3.23 -3.14 -14.69
CA ARG A 102 -3.50 -4.14 -13.67
C ARG A 102 -2.28 -5.05 -13.44
N GLU A 103 -1.62 -5.44 -14.51
CA GLU A 103 -0.42 -6.28 -14.48
C GLU A 103 0.75 -5.60 -13.75
N GLU A 104 0.98 -4.31 -13.96
CA GLU A 104 2.02 -3.55 -13.24
C GLU A 104 1.72 -3.45 -11.73
N ILE A 105 0.44 -3.31 -11.37
CA ILE A 105 0.03 -3.31 -9.97
C ILE A 105 0.25 -4.71 -9.37
N LEU A 106 -0.19 -5.77 -10.04
CA LEU A 106 0.01 -7.16 -9.62
C LEU A 106 1.48 -7.49 -9.42
N GLU A 107 2.33 -7.13 -10.39
CA GLU A 107 3.78 -7.31 -10.29
C GLU A 107 4.35 -6.59 -9.07
N SER A 108 3.94 -5.34 -8.84
CA SER A 108 4.39 -4.56 -7.68
C SER A 108 3.92 -5.18 -6.36
N VAL A 109 2.68 -5.67 -6.29
CA VAL A 109 2.14 -6.35 -5.11
C VAL A 109 2.92 -7.61 -4.81
N ILE A 110 3.10 -8.49 -5.77
CA ILE A 110 3.84 -9.74 -5.56
C ILE A 110 5.29 -9.44 -5.16
N ARG A 111 5.97 -8.53 -5.84
CA ARG A 111 7.36 -8.17 -5.56
C ARG A 111 7.59 -7.66 -4.14
N ASN A 112 6.64 -6.89 -3.60
CA ASN A 112 6.82 -6.25 -2.31
C ASN A 112 6.13 -6.98 -1.15
N TYR A 113 5.12 -7.82 -1.43
CA TYR A 113 4.27 -8.41 -0.39
C TYR A 113 4.12 -9.94 -0.51
N PHE A 114 4.94 -10.62 -1.32
CA PHE A 114 4.82 -12.08 -1.50
C PHE A 114 4.87 -12.84 -0.16
N LEU A 115 5.73 -12.43 0.76
CA LEU A 115 5.90 -13.16 2.03
C LEU A 115 4.62 -13.16 2.89
N PRO A 116 4.01 -12.01 3.25
CA PRO A 116 2.77 -12.02 4.02
C PRO A 116 1.60 -12.65 3.25
N ILE A 117 1.61 -12.63 1.92
CA ILE A 117 0.60 -13.31 1.10
C ILE A 117 0.76 -14.83 1.20
N CYS A 118 1.97 -15.37 1.04
CA CYS A 118 2.26 -16.80 1.20
C CYS A 118 1.94 -17.30 2.62
N GLN A 119 2.10 -16.45 3.62
CA GLN A 119 1.74 -16.75 5.01
C GLN A 119 0.23 -16.67 5.29
N GLY A 120 -0.59 -16.23 4.33
CA GLY A 120 -2.03 -16.05 4.52
C GLY A 120 -2.39 -14.85 5.42
N LEU A 121 -1.44 -13.94 5.67
CA LEU A 121 -1.63 -12.74 6.48
C LEU A 121 -2.13 -11.54 5.67
N LEU A 122 -2.03 -11.61 4.35
CA LEU A 122 -2.46 -10.56 3.43
C LEU A 122 -3.14 -11.18 2.22
N GLU A 123 -4.30 -10.66 1.90
CA GLU A 123 -4.98 -10.86 0.63
C GLU A 123 -5.10 -9.50 -0.07
N VAL A 124 -4.86 -9.46 -1.37
CA VAL A 124 -4.94 -8.25 -2.18
C VAL A 124 -5.86 -8.48 -3.36
N GLU A 125 -6.84 -7.61 -3.50
CA GLU A 125 -7.71 -7.57 -4.65
C GLU A 125 -7.35 -6.38 -5.53
N VAL A 126 -7.16 -6.61 -6.83
CA VAL A 126 -6.88 -5.58 -7.82
C VAL A 126 -8.00 -5.56 -8.83
N CYS A 127 -8.76 -4.48 -8.83
CA CYS A 127 -9.92 -4.29 -9.68
C CYS A 127 -9.65 -3.25 -10.77
N GLU A 128 -10.15 -3.53 -11.97
CA GLU A 128 -10.29 -2.57 -13.05
C GLU A 128 -11.73 -2.65 -13.57
N ASN A 129 -12.50 -1.61 -13.30
CA ASN A 129 -13.98 -1.64 -13.44
C ASN A 129 -14.56 -2.81 -12.60
N ASP A 130 -15.38 -3.66 -13.23
CA ASP A 130 -16.02 -4.81 -12.58
C ASP A 130 -15.16 -6.10 -12.62
N ASP A 131 -13.94 -6.04 -13.18
CA ASP A 131 -13.04 -7.18 -13.29
C ASP A 131 -11.97 -7.13 -12.18
N CYS A 132 -12.10 -8.02 -11.20
CA CYS A 132 -11.25 -8.10 -10.03
C CYS A 132 -10.40 -9.39 -10.04
N LEU A 133 -9.14 -9.25 -9.68
CA LEU A 133 -8.21 -10.36 -9.47
C LEU A 133 -7.76 -10.39 -8.00
N THR A 134 -7.93 -11.54 -7.37
CA THR A 134 -7.54 -11.75 -5.98
C THR A 134 -6.21 -12.47 -5.90
N ILE A 135 -5.24 -11.87 -5.22
CA ILE A 135 -3.94 -12.47 -4.90
C ILE A 135 -3.95 -12.87 -3.44
N ASN A 136 -3.88 -14.15 -3.19
CA ASN A 136 -3.77 -14.74 -1.86
C ASN A 136 -2.82 -15.93 -1.91
N ARG A 137 -2.71 -16.68 -0.80
CA ARG A 137 -1.83 -17.84 -0.68
C ARG A 137 -2.05 -18.87 -1.80
N GLU A 138 -3.29 -19.05 -2.25
CA GLU A 138 -3.64 -20.09 -3.22
C GLU A 138 -3.32 -19.67 -4.66
N THR A 139 -3.48 -18.39 -4.97
CA THR A 139 -3.38 -17.85 -6.33
C THR A 139 -2.02 -17.24 -6.66
N ILE A 140 -1.21 -16.87 -5.67
CA ILE A 140 0.06 -16.14 -5.88
C ILE A 140 1.03 -16.87 -6.81
N SER A 141 1.15 -18.20 -6.70
CA SER A 141 2.05 -18.99 -7.54
C SER A 141 1.64 -18.94 -9.02
N GLU A 142 0.34 -19.00 -9.30
CA GLU A 142 -0.21 -18.90 -10.64
C GLU A 142 0.10 -17.54 -11.26
N TYR A 143 -0.20 -16.45 -10.56
CA TYR A 143 0.07 -15.11 -11.06
C TYR A 143 1.55 -14.85 -11.22
N THR A 144 2.40 -15.28 -10.29
CA THR A 144 3.85 -15.15 -10.40
C THR A 144 4.38 -15.84 -11.65
N GLY A 145 3.81 -16.98 -12.03
CA GLY A 145 4.16 -17.72 -13.24
C GLY A 145 3.69 -17.06 -14.55
N ARG A 146 2.59 -16.32 -14.54
CA ARG A 146 1.96 -15.70 -15.72
C ARG A 146 2.46 -14.28 -16.01
N LEU A 147 2.86 -13.52 -14.99
CA LEU A 147 3.25 -12.13 -15.16
C LEU A 147 4.52 -11.98 -16.02
N TYR A 148 4.48 -10.99 -16.89
CA TYR A 148 5.65 -10.52 -17.64
C TYR A 148 6.45 -9.59 -16.73
N TRP A 149 7.48 -10.15 -16.08
CA TRP A 149 8.38 -9.35 -15.25
C TRP A 149 9.24 -8.48 -16.17
N GLN A 150 9.05 -7.16 -16.09
CA GLN A 150 9.87 -6.24 -16.88
C GLN A 150 11.32 -6.28 -16.37
N ASP A 151 12.21 -6.81 -17.19
CA ASP A 151 13.62 -7.01 -16.84
C ASP A 151 14.44 -5.71 -16.88
N GLU A 152 13.87 -4.57 -17.31
CA GLU A 152 14.68 -3.39 -17.60
C GLU A 152 14.13 -2.03 -17.13
N ILE A 153 14.56 -1.61 -15.95
CA ILE A 153 14.67 -0.19 -15.61
C ILE A 153 16.16 0.13 -15.43
N PRO A 154 16.83 0.95 -16.27
CA PRO A 154 18.23 1.30 -16.08
C PRO A 154 18.47 1.96 -14.72
N GLY A 155 19.44 1.46 -13.96
CA GLY A 155 19.83 2.04 -12.66
C GLY A 155 19.18 1.45 -11.42
N ALA A 156 18.29 0.48 -11.50
CA ALA A 156 17.80 -0.25 -10.33
C ALA A 156 18.81 -1.33 -9.90
N MET A 157 19.00 -1.49 -8.57
CA MET A 157 19.75 -2.62 -8.00
C MET A 157 19.25 -3.95 -8.57
N ALA A 158 20.15 -4.92 -8.69
CA ALA A 158 19.96 -6.23 -9.29
C ALA A 158 18.53 -6.76 -9.20
N ARG A 159 17.92 -6.92 -10.35
CA ARG A 159 16.48 -7.16 -10.47
C ARG A 159 16.17 -8.60 -10.16
N THR A 160 15.16 -8.73 -9.36
CA THR A 160 14.48 -10.01 -9.20
C THR A 160 13.76 -10.30 -10.51
N ASN A 161 14.38 -11.11 -11.36
CA ASN A 161 13.74 -11.56 -12.59
C ASN A 161 12.63 -12.59 -12.26
N ARG A 162 11.85 -13.00 -13.26
CA ARG A 162 10.76 -13.98 -13.10
C ARG A 162 11.20 -15.23 -12.35
N ARG A 163 12.37 -15.79 -12.69
CA ARG A 163 12.89 -17.02 -12.05
C ARG A 163 13.11 -16.81 -10.54
N CYS A 164 13.74 -15.69 -10.18
CA CYS A 164 13.95 -15.39 -8.77
C CYS A 164 12.64 -15.21 -8.01
N MET A 165 11.63 -14.54 -8.60
CA MET A 165 10.32 -14.35 -7.95
C MET A 165 9.57 -15.67 -7.80
N VAL A 166 9.57 -16.53 -8.82
CA VAL A 166 8.98 -17.88 -8.71
C VAL A 166 9.66 -18.65 -7.58
N GLY A 167 11.00 -18.69 -7.56
CA GLY A 167 11.74 -19.37 -6.50
C GLY A 167 11.51 -18.78 -5.11
N LEU A 168 11.37 -17.46 -4.98
CA LEU A 168 11.06 -16.82 -3.70
C LEU A 168 9.64 -17.17 -3.20
N VAL A 169 8.66 -17.22 -4.10
CA VAL A 169 7.29 -17.62 -3.76
C VAL A 169 7.23 -19.10 -3.38
N GLU A 170 7.90 -19.96 -4.12
CA GLU A 170 8.01 -21.39 -3.79
C GLU A 170 8.67 -21.60 -2.43
N LEU A 171 9.78 -20.91 -2.16
CA LEU A 171 10.46 -20.94 -0.86
C LEU A 171 9.58 -20.44 0.27
N ALA A 172 8.84 -19.33 0.05
CA ALA A 172 7.96 -18.76 1.05
C ALA A 172 6.77 -19.69 1.36
N ASN A 173 6.21 -20.35 0.36
CA ASN A 173 5.15 -21.34 0.54
C ASN A 173 5.66 -22.54 1.32
N TRP A 174 6.79 -23.11 0.93
CA TRP A 174 7.44 -24.21 1.66
C TRP A 174 7.69 -23.83 3.13
N TRP A 175 8.29 -22.67 3.38
CA TRP A 175 8.52 -22.16 4.74
C TRP A 175 7.24 -22.02 5.56
N SER A 176 6.15 -21.61 4.93
CA SER A 176 4.85 -21.41 5.60
C SER A 176 4.14 -22.73 5.94
N GLU A 177 4.53 -23.83 5.31
CA GLU A 177 4.00 -25.20 5.54
C GLU A 177 4.78 -25.94 6.61
N GLU A 178 6.03 -25.57 6.87
CA GLU A 178 6.86 -26.19 7.89
C GLU A 178 6.44 -25.75 9.30
N PRO A 179 6.13 -26.71 10.20
CA PRO A 179 5.56 -26.42 11.52
C PRO A 179 6.54 -25.78 12.51
N THR A 180 7.83 -25.75 12.20
CA THR A 180 8.86 -25.22 13.12
C THR A 180 9.93 -24.46 12.34
N PRO A 181 9.91 -23.13 12.34
CA PRO A 181 11.02 -22.39 11.79
C PRO A 181 12.28 -22.76 12.58
N ALA A 182 13.35 -23.10 11.88
CA ALA A 182 14.65 -23.31 12.51
C ALA A 182 14.98 -22.05 13.34
N ASN A 183 15.20 -22.22 14.64
CA ASN A 183 15.63 -21.13 15.50
C ASN A 183 17.01 -20.69 15.06
N ILE A 184 17.10 -19.56 14.40
CA ILE A 184 18.37 -18.92 14.09
C ILE A 184 18.82 -18.21 15.36
N GLU A 185 19.72 -18.83 16.11
CA GLU A 185 20.39 -18.19 17.23
C GLU A 185 21.38 -17.17 16.68
N LEU A 186 21.14 -15.90 16.97
CA LEU A 186 22.13 -14.86 16.73
C LEU A 186 23.24 -15.02 17.75
N THR A 187 24.47 -15.19 17.28
CA THR A 187 25.64 -15.16 18.16
C THR A 187 25.78 -13.76 18.80
N SER A 188 26.47 -13.66 19.92
CA SER A 188 26.73 -12.42 20.65
C SER A 188 27.38 -11.31 19.80
N SER A 189 27.92 -11.65 18.63
CA SER A 189 28.48 -10.72 17.64
C SER A 189 27.45 -10.15 16.68
N GLY A 190 26.15 -10.52 16.78
CA GLY A 190 25.09 -10.08 15.88
C GLY A 190 25.19 -10.61 14.44
N LYS A 191 26.07 -11.55 14.18
CA LYS A 191 26.20 -12.22 12.88
C LYS A 191 25.43 -13.54 12.90
N PRO A 192 24.55 -13.81 11.90
CA PRO A 192 23.91 -15.10 11.79
C PRO A 192 24.99 -16.19 11.57
N SER A 193 24.97 -17.23 12.39
CA SER A 193 25.79 -18.41 12.14
C SER A 193 25.03 -19.32 11.17
N TRP A 194 25.48 -19.37 9.94
CA TRP A 194 25.01 -20.34 8.97
C TRP A 194 25.66 -21.68 9.31
N TYR A 195 24.89 -22.62 9.80
CA TYR A 195 25.37 -23.98 9.95
C TYR A 195 25.35 -24.65 8.57
N LYS A 196 26.49 -25.18 8.14
CA LYS A 196 26.65 -25.93 6.89
C LYS A 196 25.68 -27.12 6.79
N ASP A 197 25.21 -27.60 7.92
CA ASP A 197 24.35 -28.78 8.05
C ASP A 197 22.86 -28.50 7.73
N LEU A 198 22.50 -27.24 7.42
CA LEU A 198 21.13 -26.85 7.06
C LEU A 198 20.89 -26.77 5.54
N ILE A 199 21.93 -26.93 4.75
CA ILE A 199 21.81 -26.99 3.28
C ILE A 199 21.97 -28.46 2.90
N PRO A 200 20.93 -29.13 2.39
CA PRO A 200 21.10 -30.48 1.82
C PRO A 200 22.16 -30.42 0.73
N GLU A 201 23.17 -31.26 0.78
CA GLU A 201 24.05 -31.46 -0.34
C GLU A 201 23.20 -32.10 -1.45
N GLU A 202 23.05 -31.41 -2.58
CA GLU A 202 22.45 -31.98 -3.78
C GLU A 202 23.40 -33.07 -4.29
N ASP A 203 22.90 -34.31 -4.34
CA ASP A 203 23.51 -35.42 -5.03
C ASP A 203 23.45 -35.26 -6.56
#